data_5b24e10f1a0d05ac6abce60baa72596b
#
_entry.id   5b24e10f1a0d05ac6abce60baa72596b
#
_cell.length_a   1.000
_cell.length_b   1.000
_cell.length_c   1.000
_cell.angle_alpha   90.00
_cell.angle_beta   90.00
_cell.angle_gamma   90.00
#
_symmetry.space_group_name_H-M   'P 1'
#
loop_
_entity.id
_entity.type
_entity.pdbx_description
1 polymer ?
#
loop_
_entity_poly.entity_id
_entity_poly.type
_entity_poly.pdbx_seq_one_letter_code
_entity_poly.pdbx_strand_id
1 'polypeptide(L)'
;MKIALITDTHWGVRNDAHHFLDYMAKFYDNIFFPYLEDNRIDTIIHLGDIVDRRKYINFVTLRHLKDTFLNKVTDKGIDLHVIIGNHDVPYKNTNEINSMQELFDKHDVSYYSEASTVNFGDTPICLMPWINNSNYAQAIQHMKDTPAQILFGHLEIAGCLMMRGQINEHGMDVGDFSKFDLVASGHFHTKSVTKNIHYLGCPYELTWSDYQDPKGFHIFDTDTRELEFVRNPYRMFNKVFYDDSGKEASDILEKDFSGFEGSYVKVVTQNKENPYWFDQFMDKLYQANPVNIQIVDDHLNLNLEDDSDIVNEAEDTVTILSKYIENMETNVSKKRLDNLMRSLYNEALYMEV
;
A
#
# COMPACT_ATOMS: atom_id res chain seq x y z
N MET A 1 19.13 15.35 13.18
CA MET A 1 17.68 15.68 13.27
C MET A 1 16.86 14.45 12.92
N LYS A 2 15.58 14.40 13.36
CA LYS A 2 14.70 13.29 13.02
C LYS A 2 13.71 13.69 11.93
N ILE A 3 13.50 12.82 10.95
CA ILE A 3 12.62 13.01 9.79
C ILE A 3 11.63 11.85 9.75
N ALA A 4 10.34 12.11 9.61
CA ALA A 4 9.34 11.08 9.38
C ALA A 4 9.29 10.72 7.89
N LEU A 5 9.41 9.43 7.58
CA LEU A 5 9.28 8.89 6.24
C LEU A 5 7.98 8.12 6.13
N ILE A 6 7.14 8.49 5.18
CA ILE A 6 5.88 7.82 4.86
C ILE A 6 5.76 7.68 3.34
N THR A 7 5.08 6.67 2.85
CA THR A 7 4.95 6.40 1.41
C THR A 7 3.68 5.62 1.09
N ASP A 8 3.28 5.60 -0.17
CA ASP A 8 2.21 4.75 -0.70
C ASP A 8 0.91 4.87 0.11
N THR A 9 0.46 6.11 0.31
CA THR A 9 -0.74 6.39 1.11
C THR A 9 -2.03 6.19 0.32
N HIS A 10 -1.99 6.23 -1.01
CA HIS A 10 -3.06 5.86 -1.93
C HIS A 10 -4.44 6.39 -1.56
N TRP A 11 -4.56 7.69 -1.34
CA TRP A 11 -5.86 8.32 -1.09
C TRP A 11 -6.81 8.09 -2.26
N GLY A 12 -7.96 7.47 -1.97
CA GLY A 12 -8.96 7.09 -2.98
C GLY A 12 -8.93 5.62 -3.37
N VAL A 13 -8.12 4.81 -2.68
CA VAL A 13 -8.08 3.35 -2.85
C VAL A 13 -9.48 2.73 -2.68
N ARG A 14 -9.73 1.59 -3.32
CA ARG A 14 -11.01 0.88 -3.26
C ARG A 14 -12.21 1.73 -3.69
N ASN A 15 -12.05 2.47 -4.79
CA ASN A 15 -13.10 3.33 -5.34
C ASN A 15 -13.64 4.37 -4.36
N ASP A 16 -12.72 5.03 -3.62
CA ASP A 16 -13.07 6.07 -2.64
C ASP A 16 -13.98 5.57 -1.51
N ALA A 17 -13.86 4.31 -1.11
CA ALA A 17 -14.70 3.73 -0.09
C ALA A 17 -14.54 4.44 1.26
N HIS A 18 -15.64 4.94 1.83
CA HIS A 18 -15.63 5.76 3.05
C HIS A 18 -14.94 5.09 4.23
N HIS A 19 -15.14 3.79 4.42
CA HIS A 19 -14.50 3.05 5.51
C HIS A 19 -12.97 2.99 5.39
N PHE A 20 -12.39 3.09 4.17
CA PHE A 20 -10.95 3.26 4.01
C PHE A 20 -10.52 4.68 4.39
N LEU A 21 -11.28 5.71 4.03
CA LEU A 21 -10.99 7.09 4.44
C LEU A 21 -11.04 7.23 5.96
N ASP A 22 -12.01 6.62 6.62
CA ASP A 22 -12.12 6.61 8.09
C ASP A 22 -10.96 5.84 8.74
N TYR A 23 -10.56 4.72 8.15
CA TYR A 23 -9.43 3.92 8.60
C TYR A 23 -8.09 4.69 8.48
N MET A 24 -7.89 5.37 7.36
CA MET A 24 -6.74 6.25 7.18
C MET A 24 -6.75 7.39 8.21
N ALA A 25 -7.88 8.07 8.40
CA ALA A 25 -8.02 9.13 9.38
C ALA A 25 -7.67 8.65 10.79
N LYS A 26 -8.16 7.46 11.19
CA LYS A 26 -7.83 6.85 12.48
C LYS A 26 -6.33 6.66 12.68
N PHE A 27 -5.59 6.26 11.63
CA PHE A 27 -4.14 6.12 11.69
C PHE A 27 -3.47 7.48 11.90
N TYR A 28 -3.82 8.50 11.11
CA TYR A 28 -3.22 9.82 11.21
C TYR A 28 -3.53 10.48 12.55
N ASP A 29 -4.76 10.37 13.03
CA ASP A 29 -5.23 11.04 14.24
C ASP A 29 -4.68 10.44 15.52
N ASN A 30 -4.54 9.12 15.56
CA ASN A 30 -4.21 8.43 16.80
C ASN A 30 -2.77 7.89 16.85
N ILE A 31 -2.09 7.78 15.70
CA ILE A 31 -0.75 7.18 15.65
C ILE A 31 0.25 8.18 15.06
N PHE A 32 0.04 8.62 13.81
CA PHE A 32 1.06 9.36 13.07
C PHE A 32 1.34 10.73 13.69
N PHE A 33 0.37 11.62 13.73
CA PHE A 33 0.57 12.97 14.28
C PHE A 33 0.91 13.00 15.76
N PRO A 34 0.25 12.21 16.65
CA PRO A 34 0.66 12.13 18.04
C PRO A 34 2.12 11.70 18.22
N TYR A 35 2.58 10.70 17.43
CA TYR A 35 3.98 10.29 17.50
C TYR A 35 4.94 11.42 17.11
N LEU A 36 4.63 12.19 16.06
CA LEU A 36 5.45 13.33 15.64
C LEU A 36 5.52 14.40 16.72
N GLU A 37 4.39 14.72 17.36
CA GLU A 37 4.32 15.69 18.45
C GLU A 37 5.13 15.26 19.67
N ASP A 38 4.92 14.02 20.14
CA ASP A 38 5.60 13.47 21.31
C ASP A 38 7.13 13.43 21.13
N ASN A 39 7.59 13.23 19.89
CA ASN A 39 9.01 13.15 19.54
C ASN A 39 9.57 14.43 18.94
N ARG A 40 8.78 15.51 18.84
CA ARG A 40 9.17 16.82 18.28
C ARG A 40 9.76 16.72 16.88
N ILE A 41 9.08 15.95 16.03
CA ILE A 41 9.46 15.79 14.64
C ILE A 41 8.66 16.78 13.80
N ASP A 42 9.34 17.68 13.15
CA ASP A 42 8.80 18.80 12.36
C ASP A 42 9.06 18.70 10.86
N THR A 43 9.59 17.57 10.42
CA THR A 43 9.90 17.33 8.99
C THR A 43 9.34 15.98 8.56
N ILE A 44 8.60 15.97 7.45
CA ILE A 44 8.06 14.77 6.79
C ILE A 44 8.61 14.69 5.38
N ILE A 45 9.07 13.52 4.97
CA ILE A 45 9.33 13.20 3.57
C ILE A 45 8.35 12.09 3.16
N HIS A 46 7.46 12.40 2.22
CA HIS A 46 6.57 11.44 1.59
C HIS A 46 7.22 10.90 0.32
N LEU A 47 7.45 9.59 0.25
CA LEU A 47 8.22 8.97 -0.83
C LEU A 47 7.36 8.59 -2.05
N GLY A 48 6.25 9.29 -2.29
CA GLY A 48 5.42 9.13 -3.48
C GLY A 48 4.16 8.29 -3.26
N ASP A 49 3.33 8.26 -4.31
CA ASP A 49 2.03 7.61 -4.34
C ASP A 49 1.09 8.10 -3.24
N ILE A 50 0.87 9.43 -3.21
CA ILE A 50 -0.11 10.04 -2.30
C ILE A 50 -1.52 9.67 -2.73
N VAL A 51 -1.84 9.78 -4.03
CA VAL A 51 -3.15 9.48 -4.58
C VAL A 51 -3.17 8.11 -5.25
N ASP A 52 -4.31 7.44 -5.19
CA ASP A 52 -4.45 6.10 -5.76
C ASP A 52 -4.61 6.14 -7.29
N ARG A 53 -5.41 7.09 -7.79
CA ARG A 53 -5.72 7.17 -9.21
C ARG A 53 -4.93 8.25 -9.92
N ARG A 54 -4.31 7.89 -11.02
CA ARG A 54 -3.41 8.75 -11.80
C ARG A 54 -4.06 9.96 -12.46
N LYS A 55 -5.33 9.86 -12.87
CA LYS A 55 -5.96 10.84 -13.78
C LYS A 55 -6.99 11.74 -13.13
N TYR A 56 -7.51 11.37 -11.98
CA TYR A 56 -8.54 12.13 -11.28
C TYR A 56 -8.59 11.76 -9.81
N ILE A 57 -9.16 12.62 -8.99
CA ILE A 57 -9.45 12.38 -7.59
C ILE A 57 -10.91 12.71 -7.30
N ASN A 58 -11.57 11.90 -6.49
CA ASN A 58 -12.91 12.20 -5.99
C ASN A 58 -12.84 13.39 -5.03
N PHE A 59 -13.78 14.33 -5.13
CA PHE A 59 -13.79 15.53 -4.28
C PHE A 59 -13.95 15.21 -2.78
N VAL A 60 -14.66 14.13 -2.42
CA VAL A 60 -14.77 13.68 -1.04
C VAL A 60 -13.41 13.20 -0.55
N THR A 61 -12.73 12.36 -1.32
CA THR A 61 -11.37 11.90 -1.01
C THR A 61 -10.39 13.06 -0.90
N LEU A 62 -10.42 14.01 -1.84
CA LEU A 62 -9.56 15.20 -1.78
C LEU A 62 -9.80 16.01 -0.51
N ARG A 63 -11.06 16.17 -0.10
CA ARG A 63 -11.40 16.85 1.14
C ARG A 63 -10.86 16.10 2.36
N HIS A 64 -11.05 14.78 2.41
CA HIS A 64 -10.49 13.94 3.48
C HIS A 64 -8.95 14.04 3.55
N LEU A 65 -8.26 13.95 2.42
CA LEU A 65 -6.80 14.13 2.36
C LEU A 65 -6.38 15.50 2.93
N LYS A 66 -7.07 16.56 2.54
CA LYS A 66 -6.79 17.91 3.06
C LYS A 66 -7.05 18.01 4.56
N ASP A 67 -8.21 17.59 5.02
CA ASP A 67 -8.62 17.73 6.43
C ASP A 67 -7.81 16.81 7.35
N THR A 68 -7.48 15.60 6.91
CA THR A 68 -6.81 14.58 7.71
C THR A 68 -5.28 14.74 7.70
N PHE A 69 -4.69 15.18 6.60
CA PHE A 69 -3.23 15.23 6.45
C PHE A 69 -2.73 16.65 6.18
N LEU A 70 -3.06 17.27 5.04
CA LEU A 70 -2.40 18.50 4.59
C LEU A 70 -2.65 19.70 5.51
N ASN A 71 -3.90 19.91 5.95
CA ASN A 71 -4.22 21.01 6.86
C ASN A 71 -3.51 20.83 8.21
N LYS A 72 -3.42 19.59 8.71
CA LYS A 72 -2.70 19.32 9.96
C LYS A 72 -1.20 19.55 9.84
N VAL A 73 -0.59 19.20 8.71
CA VAL A 73 0.81 19.53 8.41
C VAL A 73 1.01 21.03 8.46
N THR A 74 0.16 21.80 7.77
CA THR A 74 0.22 23.26 7.74
C THR A 74 -0.02 23.88 9.13
N ASP A 75 -1.08 23.45 9.82
CA ASP A 75 -1.47 24.00 11.12
C ASP A 75 -0.40 23.76 12.22
N LYS A 76 0.33 22.65 12.09
CA LYS A 76 1.43 22.30 13.03
C LYS A 76 2.78 22.88 12.60
N GLY A 77 2.87 23.56 11.46
CA GLY A 77 4.11 24.10 10.92
C GLY A 77 5.15 23.02 10.57
N ILE A 78 4.69 21.85 10.13
CA ILE A 78 5.55 20.75 9.71
C ILE A 78 6.03 21.01 8.28
N ASP A 79 7.34 20.88 8.05
CA ASP A 79 7.94 20.96 6.72
C ASP A 79 7.68 19.66 5.94
N LEU A 80 6.90 19.76 4.86
CA LEU A 80 6.50 18.60 4.06
C LEU A 80 7.22 18.58 2.71
N HIS A 81 8.00 17.54 2.49
CA HIS A 81 8.66 17.21 1.24
C HIS A 81 7.97 16.01 0.60
N VAL A 82 7.67 16.08 -0.70
CA VAL A 82 6.99 15.01 -1.44
C VAL A 82 7.79 14.62 -2.67
N ILE A 83 8.16 13.36 -2.78
CA ILE A 83 8.73 12.77 -3.98
C ILE A 83 7.57 12.29 -4.85
N ILE A 84 7.60 12.56 -6.15
CA ILE A 84 6.53 12.13 -7.06
C ILE A 84 6.66 10.62 -7.33
N GLY A 85 5.57 9.88 -7.04
CA GLY A 85 5.44 8.47 -7.34
C GLY A 85 4.74 8.20 -8.68
N ASN A 86 4.59 6.93 -9.04
CA ASN A 86 3.98 6.54 -10.32
C ASN A 86 2.45 6.70 -10.36
N HIS A 87 1.77 6.75 -9.21
CA HIS A 87 0.35 7.08 -9.12
C HIS A 87 0.08 8.59 -9.05
N ASP A 88 1.10 9.40 -8.77
CA ASP A 88 0.96 10.85 -8.72
C ASP A 88 1.00 11.51 -10.11
N VAL A 89 1.22 10.72 -11.19
CA VAL A 89 1.34 11.22 -12.57
C VAL A 89 0.32 10.56 -13.50
N PRO A 90 -0.36 11.34 -14.37
CA PRO A 90 -1.37 10.80 -15.30
C PRO A 90 -0.75 9.97 -16.44
N TYR A 91 0.52 10.22 -16.77
CA TYR A 91 1.24 9.57 -17.87
C TYR A 91 2.44 8.76 -17.34
N LYS A 92 2.65 7.56 -17.89
CA LYS A 92 3.73 6.66 -17.46
C LYS A 92 5.14 7.13 -17.86
N ASN A 93 5.26 8.06 -18.78
CA ASN A 93 6.50 8.44 -19.43
C ASN A 93 7.02 9.83 -19.05
N THR A 94 6.35 10.56 -18.16
CA THR A 94 6.76 11.90 -17.72
C THR A 94 6.22 12.23 -16.33
N ASN A 95 6.94 13.05 -15.56
CA ASN A 95 6.51 13.62 -14.27
C ASN A 95 6.12 15.11 -14.39
N GLU A 96 6.08 15.65 -15.62
CA GLU A 96 5.82 17.07 -15.86
C GLU A 96 4.46 17.54 -15.31
N ILE A 97 3.43 16.72 -15.49
CA ILE A 97 2.12 16.94 -14.87
C ILE A 97 2.01 15.94 -13.71
N ASN A 98 1.74 16.44 -12.52
CA ASN A 98 1.62 15.62 -11.33
C ASN A 98 0.57 16.15 -10.34
N SER A 99 0.06 15.28 -9.49
CA SER A 99 -1.01 15.59 -8.55
C SER A 99 -0.61 16.67 -7.54
N MET A 100 0.67 16.77 -7.17
CA MET A 100 1.13 17.77 -6.21
C MET A 100 0.99 19.18 -6.78
N GLN A 101 1.43 19.37 -8.01
CA GLN A 101 1.35 20.65 -8.70
C GLN A 101 -0.11 21.08 -8.94
N GLU A 102 -0.98 20.14 -9.31
CA GLU A 102 -2.35 20.45 -9.69
C GLU A 102 -3.31 20.62 -8.50
N LEU A 103 -3.04 19.93 -7.36
CA LEU A 103 -3.99 19.85 -6.25
C LEU A 103 -3.56 20.61 -5.00
N PHE A 104 -2.26 20.87 -4.82
CA PHE A 104 -1.70 21.33 -3.55
C PHE A 104 -0.98 22.69 -3.62
N ASP A 105 -1.19 23.46 -4.69
CA ASP A 105 -0.60 24.80 -4.93
C ASP A 105 -0.81 25.81 -3.79
N LYS A 106 -1.83 25.59 -2.95
CA LYS A 106 -2.15 26.46 -1.79
C LYS A 106 -1.55 25.99 -0.46
N HIS A 107 -0.90 24.82 -0.46
CA HIS A 107 -0.21 24.30 0.71
C HIS A 107 1.28 24.53 0.54
N ASP A 108 1.96 24.83 1.65
CA ASP A 108 3.41 24.98 1.67
C ASP A 108 4.06 23.58 1.62
N VAL A 109 4.16 23.03 0.41
CA VAL A 109 4.68 21.68 0.13
C VAL A 109 5.82 21.77 -0.86
N SER A 110 6.99 21.27 -0.46
CA SER A 110 8.11 21.08 -1.37
C SER A 110 7.95 19.76 -2.13
N TYR A 111 7.74 19.78 -3.45
CA TYR A 111 7.61 18.55 -4.24
C TYR A 111 8.74 18.39 -5.26
N TYR A 112 9.11 17.13 -5.51
CA TYR A 112 10.25 16.76 -6.34
C TYR A 112 9.79 15.86 -7.49
N SER A 113 9.67 16.45 -8.69
CA SER A 113 9.36 15.74 -9.95
C SER A 113 10.62 15.35 -10.73
N GLU A 114 11.78 15.89 -10.33
CA GLU A 114 13.10 15.59 -10.87
C GLU A 114 14.05 15.21 -9.72
N ALA A 115 15.10 14.43 -10.07
CA ALA A 115 16.13 14.06 -9.10
C ALA A 115 16.81 15.31 -8.53
N SER A 116 16.88 15.41 -7.21
CA SER A 116 17.37 16.58 -6.49
C SER A 116 18.18 16.16 -5.27
N THR A 117 19.16 16.98 -4.88
CA THR A 117 19.88 16.80 -3.61
C THR A 117 19.51 17.94 -2.67
N VAL A 118 18.93 17.59 -1.53
CA VAL A 118 18.45 18.54 -0.51
C VAL A 118 19.20 18.30 0.79
N ASN A 119 19.59 19.38 1.46
CA ASN A 119 20.22 19.30 2.78
C ASN A 119 19.16 19.33 3.87
N PHE A 120 19.14 18.30 4.70
CA PHE A 120 18.37 18.24 5.93
C PHE A 120 19.34 18.43 7.11
N GLY A 121 19.37 19.66 7.65
CA GLY A 121 20.49 20.10 8.47
C GLY A 121 21.80 20.05 7.68
N ASP A 122 22.80 19.34 8.19
CA ASP A 122 24.09 19.15 7.51
C ASP A 122 24.16 17.90 6.63
N THR A 123 23.08 17.15 6.52
CA THR A 123 23.05 15.88 5.80
C THR A 123 22.44 16.04 4.41
N PRO A 124 23.23 15.90 3.33
CA PRO A 124 22.71 15.88 1.97
C PRO A 124 21.98 14.54 1.70
N ILE A 125 20.75 14.63 1.22
CA ILE A 125 19.93 13.49 0.83
C ILE A 125 19.53 13.64 -0.64
N CYS A 126 19.74 12.58 -1.43
CA CYS A 126 19.27 12.50 -2.80
C CYS A 126 17.79 12.11 -2.79
N LEU A 127 16.91 12.97 -3.30
CA LEU A 127 15.50 12.72 -3.49
C LEU A 127 15.25 12.31 -4.94
N MET A 128 14.74 11.08 -5.14
CA MET A 128 14.61 10.47 -6.46
C MET A 128 13.14 10.16 -6.75
N PRO A 129 12.47 10.91 -7.65
CA PRO A 129 11.10 10.64 -8.05
C PRO A 129 11.00 9.38 -8.90
N TRP A 130 9.77 8.99 -9.25
CA TRP A 130 9.52 7.93 -10.21
C TRP A 130 10.33 8.11 -11.48
N ILE A 131 11.14 7.11 -11.80
CA ILE A 131 12.01 7.12 -12.97
C ILE A 131 11.23 6.56 -14.17
N ASN A 132 11.20 7.33 -15.25
CA ASN A 132 10.55 7.00 -16.50
C ASN A 132 11.42 7.37 -17.71
N ASN A 133 10.92 7.15 -18.92
CA ASN A 133 11.72 7.35 -20.12
C ASN A 133 12.20 8.81 -20.30
N SER A 134 11.45 9.80 -19.81
CA SER A 134 11.82 11.21 -20.01
C SER A 134 12.93 11.68 -19.07
N ASN A 135 12.99 11.14 -17.85
CA ASN A 135 13.92 11.57 -16.81
C ASN A 135 15.06 10.58 -16.52
N TYR A 136 15.04 9.38 -17.15
CA TYR A 136 16.00 8.32 -16.87
C TYR A 136 17.48 8.78 -16.96
N ALA A 137 17.85 9.43 -18.08
CA ALA A 137 19.23 9.86 -18.27
C ALA A 137 19.68 10.90 -17.23
N GLN A 138 18.80 11.85 -16.90
CA GLN A 138 19.04 12.87 -15.89
C GLN A 138 19.12 12.26 -14.48
N ALA A 139 18.23 11.32 -14.16
CA ALA A 139 18.23 10.62 -12.87
C ALA A 139 19.53 9.84 -12.64
N ILE A 140 19.96 9.06 -13.63
CA ILE A 140 21.23 8.31 -13.59
C ILE A 140 22.44 9.24 -13.45
N GLN A 141 22.45 10.36 -14.19
CA GLN A 141 23.54 11.33 -14.08
C GLN A 141 23.56 11.98 -12.69
N HIS A 142 22.38 12.36 -12.16
CA HIS A 142 22.26 12.93 -10.82
C HIS A 142 22.75 11.97 -9.74
N MET A 143 22.40 10.68 -9.83
CA MET A 143 22.89 9.64 -8.91
C MET A 143 24.42 9.55 -8.91
N LYS A 144 25.07 9.70 -10.07
CA LYS A 144 26.53 9.69 -10.18
C LYS A 144 27.17 10.93 -9.55
N ASP A 145 26.60 12.10 -9.78
CA ASP A 145 27.22 13.40 -9.45
C ASP A 145 26.91 13.86 -8.02
N THR A 146 25.80 13.44 -7.44
CA THR A 146 25.42 13.86 -6.09
C THR A 146 26.46 13.49 -5.04
N PRO A 147 26.80 14.39 -4.09
CA PRO A 147 27.64 14.05 -2.94
C PRO A 147 26.90 13.23 -1.86
N ALA A 148 25.57 13.08 -1.98
CA ALA A 148 24.77 12.38 -0.99
C ALA A 148 25.15 10.90 -0.89
N GLN A 149 25.20 10.39 0.33
CA GLN A 149 25.35 8.96 0.65
C GLN A 149 24.02 8.30 1.02
N ILE A 150 22.95 9.09 1.07
CA ILE A 150 21.59 8.66 1.40
C ILE A 150 20.70 9.00 0.21
N LEU A 151 19.86 8.06 -0.19
CA LEU A 151 18.86 8.25 -1.23
C LEU A 151 17.48 7.86 -0.72
N PHE A 152 16.53 8.78 -0.87
CA PHE A 152 15.11 8.49 -0.68
C PHE A 152 14.39 8.61 -2.03
N GLY A 153 13.55 7.64 -2.36
CA GLY A 153 12.94 7.62 -3.68
C GLY A 153 11.65 6.82 -3.77
N HIS A 154 11.10 6.84 -4.99
CA HIS A 154 9.99 5.99 -5.39
C HIS A 154 10.46 5.15 -6.57
N LEU A 155 10.98 3.95 -6.27
CA LEU A 155 11.83 3.20 -7.20
C LEU A 155 11.29 1.79 -7.45
N GLU A 156 11.48 1.33 -8.69
CA GLU A 156 11.30 -0.07 -9.07
C GLU A 156 12.69 -0.71 -9.26
N ILE A 157 13.05 -1.67 -8.37
CA ILE A 157 14.39 -2.27 -8.35
C ILE A 157 14.26 -3.78 -8.48
N ALA A 158 14.93 -4.35 -9.49
CA ALA A 158 15.00 -5.78 -9.71
C ALA A 158 15.78 -6.48 -8.58
N GLY A 159 15.33 -7.67 -8.19
CA GLY A 159 15.94 -8.45 -7.11
C GLY A 159 15.43 -8.09 -5.70
N CYS A 160 14.57 -7.10 -5.56
CA CYS A 160 13.93 -6.75 -4.30
C CYS A 160 12.58 -7.48 -4.13
N LEU A 161 12.18 -7.70 -2.87
CA LEU A 161 10.91 -8.33 -2.54
C LEU A 161 9.78 -7.32 -2.82
N MET A 162 8.88 -7.64 -3.76
CA MET A 162 7.74 -6.82 -4.13
C MET A 162 6.54 -7.09 -3.21
N MET A 163 6.28 -8.36 -2.92
CA MET A 163 5.28 -8.84 -1.96
C MET A 163 5.72 -10.17 -1.38
N ARG A 164 5.01 -10.69 -0.37
CA ARG A 164 5.37 -11.93 0.29
C ARG A 164 5.57 -13.07 -0.73
N GLY A 165 6.77 -13.66 -0.74
CA GLY A 165 7.14 -14.76 -1.63
C GLY A 165 7.42 -14.37 -3.09
N GLN A 166 7.32 -13.10 -3.48
CA GLN A 166 7.53 -12.65 -4.86
C GLN A 166 8.64 -11.60 -4.95
N ILE A 167 9.67 -11.92 -5.72
CA ILE A 167 10.78 -11.01 -6.04
C ILE A 167 10.46 -10.29 -7.34
N ASN A 168 10.69 -8.98 -7.39
CA ASN A 168 10.57 -8.20 -8.61
C ASN A 168 11.73 -8.50 -9.58
N GLU A 169 11.41 -8.75 -10.84
CA GLU A 169 12.39 -9.05 -11.90
C GLU A 169 12.66 -7.85 -12.82
N HIS A 170 11.99 -6.73 -12.60
CA HIS A 170 12.01 -5.56 -13.47
C HIS A 170 12.62 -4.34 -12.78
N GLY A 171 12.88 -3.29 -13.55
CA GLY A 171 13.41 -2.01 -13.05
C GLY A 171 14.93 -1.92 -13.06
N MET A 172 15.47 -1.09 -12.17
CA MET A 172 16.92 -0.85 -12.06
C MET A 172 17.64 -2.00 -11.34
N ASP A 173 18.91 -2.19 -11.61
CA ASP A 173 19.73 -3.19 -10.90
C ASP A 173 20.10 -2.69 -9.49
N VAL A 174 20.11 -3.60 -8.50
CA VAL A 174 20.56 -3.31 -7.13
C VAL A 174 21.98 -2.69 -7.11
N GLY A 175 22.83 -3.07 -8.06
CA GLY A 175 24.20 -2.57 -8.19
C GLY A 175 24.28 -1.07 -8.50
N ASP A 176 23.28 -0.49 -9.14
CA ASP A 176 23.23 0.94 -9.48
C ASP A 176 23.18 1.81 -8.21
N PHE A 177 22.75 1.25 -7.10
CA PHE A 177 22.63 1.93 -5.80
C PHE A 177 23.80 1.69 -4.83
N SER A 178 24.85 1.02 -5.29
CA SER A 178 26.00 0.64 -4.45
C SER A 178 26.81 1.83 -3.90
N LYS A 179 26.67 3.00 -4.49
CA LYS A 179 27.26 4.26 -4.01
C LYS A 179 26.68 4.73 -2.68
N PHE A 180 25.39 4.44 -2.43
CA PHE A 180 24.68 4.95 -1.27
C PHE A 180 24.84 4.00 -0.07
N ASP A 181 25.03 4.57 1.12
CA ASP A 181 25.04 3.79 2.38
C ASP A 181 23.64 3.29 2.73
N LEU A 182 22.62 4.11 2.42
CA LEU A 182 21.22 3.84 2.66
C LEU A 182 20.37 4.30 1.49
N VAL A 183 19.48 3.42 1.01
CA VAL A 183 18.41 3.74 0.07
C VAL A 183 17.09 3.38 0.72
N ALA A 184 16.18 4.35 0.89
CA ALA A 184 14.81 4.09 1.33
C ALA A 184 13.84 4.38 0.18
N SER A 185 12.95 3.45 -0.11
CA SER A 185 12.03 3.56 -1.25
C SER A 185 10.60 3.24 -0.89
N GLY A 186 9.66 3.95 -1.51
CA GLY A 186 8.28 3.55 -1.72
C GLY A 186 8.12 2.63 -2.91
N HIS A 187 6.92 2.50 -3.44
CA HIS A 187 6.45 1.69 -4.55
C HIS A 187 6.04 0.27 -4.18
N PHE A 188 6.84 -0.51 -3.47
CA PHE A 188 6.42 -1.82 -2.99
C PHE A 188 5.79 -1.71 -1.62
N HIS A 189 4.55 -2.20 -1.49
CA HIS A 189 3.74 -2.05 -0.29
C HIS A 189 4.19 -2.93 0.88
N THR A 190 5.02 -3.95 0.60
CA THR A 190 5.61 -4.83 1.62
C THR A 190 6.94 -4.30 2.09
N LYS A 191 7.09 -4.13 3.41
CA LYS A 191 8.36 -3.73 4.02
C LYS A 191 9.41 -4.80 3.82
N SER A 192 10.54 -4.44 3.19
CA SER A 192 11.62 -5.38 2.91
C SER A 192 12.99 -4.70 2.90
N VAL A 193 14.05 -5.51 3.05
CA VAL A 193 15.44 -5.03 2.99
C VAL A 193 16.25 -5.94 2.08
N THR A 194 16.92 -5.34 1.12
CA THR A 194 17.86 -6.03 0.22
C THR A 194 19.17 -5.23 0.20
N LYS A 195 20.23 -5.74 0.83
CA LYS A 195 21.50 -5.01 1.04
C LYS A 195 21.26 -3.67 1.74
N ASN A 196 21.64 -2.56 1.09
CA ASN A 196 21.46 -1.19 1.57
C ASN A 196 20.11 -0.56 1.15
N ILE A 197 19.24 -1.32 0.47
CA ILE A 197 17.95 -0.86 -0.03
C ILE A 197 16.84 -1.32 0.91
N HIS A 198 16.05 -0.35 1.40
CA HIS A 198 14.93 -0.53 2.30
C HIS A 198 13.64 -0.09 1.60
N TYR A 199 12.75 -1.01 1.26
CA TYR A 199 11.39 -0.69 0.92
C TYR A 199 10.61 -0.49 2.22
N LEU A 200 9.99 0.69 2.37
CA LEU A 200 9.35 1.09 3.62
C LEU A 200 7.98 0.45 3.80
N GLY A 201 7.32 0.10 2.70
CA GLY A 201 5.96 -0.39 2.69
C GLY A 201 4.93 0.69 2.97
N CYS A 202 3.66 0.42 2.67
CA CYS A 202 2.56 1.35 2.93
C CYS A 202 2.23 1.44 4.44
N PRO A 203 1.63 2.56 4.90
CA PRO A 203 1.42 2.82 6.32
C PRO A 203 0.26 2.03 6.93
N TYR A 204 -0.61 1.46 6.10
CA TYR A 204 -1.78 0.68 6.49
C TYR A 204 -2.16 -0.34 5.42
N GLU A 205 -3.02 -1.29 5.77
CA GLU A 205 -3.47 -2.34 4.85
C GLU A 205 -4.40 -1.74 3.77
N LEU A 206 -4.11 -1.97 2.50
CA LEU A 206 -4.89 -1.52 1.34
C LEU A 206 -5.59 -2.67 0.63
N THR A 207 -5.01 -3.87 0.70
CA THR A 207 -5.48 -5.07 0.00
C THR A 207 -5.38 -6.31 0.91
N TRP A 208 -6.00 -7.43 0.50
CA TRP A 208 -5.87 -8.71 1.22
C TRP A 208 -4.43 -9.25 1.25
N SER A 209 -3.58 -8.89 0.28
CA SER A 209 -2.16 -9.25 0.29
C SER A 209 -1.39 -8.59 1.45
N ASP A 210 -1.94 -7.52 2.02
CA ASP A 210 -1.38 -6.85 3.19
C ASP A 210 -1.73 -7.52 4.52
N TYR A 211 -2.59 -8.54 4.52
CA TYR A 211 -2.96 -9.26 5.72
C TYR A 211 -1.73 -9.83 6.43
N GLN A 212 -1.60 -9.50 7.74
CA GLN A 212 -0.44 -9.84 8.57
C GLN A 212 0.91 -9.23 8.15
N ASP A 213 0.95 -8.35 7.14
CA ASP A 213 2.15 -7.60 6.82
C ASP A 213 2.30 -6.41 7.79
N PRO A 214 3.48 -6.20 8.40
CA PRO A 214 3.68 -5.08 9.32
C PRO A 214 3.56 -3.75 8.58
N LYS A 215 2.54 -2.96 8.90
CA LYS A 215 2.29 -1.63 8.35
C LYS A 215 2.69 -0.53 9.33
N GLY A 216 3.05 0.64 8.81
CA GLY A 216 3.48 1.78 9.61
C GLY A 216 4.29 2.79 8.82
N PHE A 217 5.10 3.55 9.52
CA PHE A 217 5.99 4.56 8.94
C PHE A 217 7.37 4.47 9.59
N HIS A 218 8.34 5.24 9.09
CA HIS A 218 9.70 5.18 9.62
C HIS A 218 10.14 6.54 10.10
N ILE A 219 11.04 6.54 11.09
CA ILE A 219 11.79 7.72 11.50
C ILE A 219 13.24 7.54 11.07
N PHE A 220 13.73 8.47 10.31
CA PHE A 220 15.13 8.54 9.93
C PHE A 220 15.86 9.58 10.81
N ASP A 221 16.94 9.17 11.45
CA ASP A 221 17.80 10.08 12.19
C ASP A 221 19.03 10.43 11.34
N THR A 222 19.21 11.73 11.02
CA THR A 222 20.32 12.18 10.16
C THR A 222 21.68 12.00 10.83
N ASP A 223 21.75 12.00 12.17
CA ASP A 223 22.99 11.93 12.92
C ASP A 223 23.50 10.48 13.02
N THR A 224 22.60 9.52 13.30
CA THR A 224 22.93 8.09 13.39
C THR A 224 22.78 7.35 12.07
N ARG A 225 22.00 7.89 11.12
CA ARG A 225 21.60 7.27 9.84
C ARG A 225 20.77 6.00 10.02
N GLU A 226 20.10 5.86 11.16
CA GLU A 226 19.24 4.73 11.46
C GLU A 226 17.80 4.98 11.02
N LEU A 227 17.12 3.89 10.62
CA LEU A 227 15.70 3.84 10.33
C LEU A 227 14.98 3.10 11.46
N GLU A 228 14.15 3.80 12.21
CA GLU A 228 13.25 3.23 13.21
C GLU A 228 11.88 3.00 12.59
N PHE A 229 11.32 1.79 12.72
CA PHE A 229 9.98 1.48 12.27
C PHE A 229 8.94 1.72 13.36
N VAL A 230 7.96 2.57 13.08
CA VAL A 230 6.81 2.84 13.97
C VAL A 230 5.59 2.10 13.43
N ARG A 231 5.14 1.09 14.16
CA ARG A 231 4.07 0.20 13.73
C ARG A 231 2.69 0.86 13.82
N ASN A 232 1.88 0.70 12.78
CA ASN A 232 0.44 0.92 12.83
C ASN A 232 -0.24 -0.33 13.45
N PRO A 233 -0.93 -0.21 14.59
CA PRO A 233 -1.60 -1.34 15.22
C PRO A 233 -2.94 -1.71 14.58
N TYR A 234 -3.50 -0.81 13.76
CA TYR A 234 -4.83 -1.00 13.16
C TYR A 234 -4.76 -1.96 11.96
N ARG A 235 -5.83 -2.73 11.80
CA ARG A 235 -5.98 -3.67 10.69
C ARG A 235 -7.28 -3.42 9.95
N MET A 236 -7.25 -3.56 8.64
CA MET A 236 -8.43 -3.50 7.77
C MET A 236 -8.91 -4.90 7.38
N PHE A 237 -8.01 -5.88 7.33
CA PHE A 237 -8.31 -7.24 6.90
C PHE A 237 -8.08 -8.23 8.03
N ASN A 238 -9.09 -9.07 8.30
CA ASN A 238 -9.05 -10.07 9.36
C ASN A 238 -9.47 -11.44 8.82
N LYS A 239 -8.75 -12.51 9.20
CA LYS A 239 -9.14 -13.90 8.95
C LYS A 239 -9.55 -14.55 10.27
N VAL A 240 -10.67 -15.25 10.26
CA VAL A 240 -11.16 -16.04 11.40
C VAL A 240 -11.34 -17.47 10.94
N PHE A 241 -10.69 -18.39 11.64
CA PHE A 241 -10.85 -19.82 11.37
C PHE A 241 -11.97 -20.38 12.22
N TYR A 242 -12.93 -21.02 11.56
CA TYR A 242 -14.01 -21.76 12.19
C TYR A 242 -13.74 -23.27 12.06
N ASP A 243 -13.68 -23.91 13.20
CA ASP A 243 -13.56 -25.35 13.33
C ASP A 243 -14.23 -25.75 14.66
N ASP A 244 -15.29 -26.54 14.58
CA ASP A 244 -16.03 -27.02 15.75
C ASP A 244 -15.80 -28.50 16.05
N SER A 245 -14.93 -29.19 15.27
CA SER A 245 -14.65 -30.61 15.51
C SER A 245 -13.99 -30.83 16.87
N GLY A 246 -14.61 -31.67 17.67
CA GLY A 246 -14.09 -32.02 19.00
C GLY A 246 -14.02 -30.87 20.00
N LYS A 247 -14.76 -29.76 19.77
CA LYS A 247 -14.80 -28.59 20.65
C LYS A 247 -16.11 -28.50 21.43
N GLU A 248 -16.07 -27.75 22.52
CA GLU A 248 -17.25 -27.38 23.27
C GLU A 248 -17.89 -26.10 22.72
N ALA A 249 -19.18 -25.90 22.94
CA ALA A 249 -19.91 -24.71 22.45
C ALA A 249 -19.28 -23.40 22.95
N SER A 250 -18.75 -23.37 24.18
CA SER A 250 -18.07 -22.23 24.77
C SER A 250 -16.84 -21.79 23.97
N ASP A 251 -16.04 -22.73 23.47
CA ASP A 251 -14.82 -22.46 22.72
C ASP A 251 -15.09 -21.71 21.40
N ILE A 252 -16.27 -21.93 20.85
CA ILE A 252 -16.74 -21.30 19.61
C ILE A 252 -17.49 -20.00 19.90
N LEU A 253 -18.40 -20.02 20.88
CA LEU A 253 -19.36 -18.95 21.09
C LEU A 253 -18.86 -17.82 22.01
N GLU A 254 -17.76 -18.01 22.76
CA GLU A 254 -17.19 -16.97 23.64
C GLU A 254 -16.12 -16.11 22.92
N LYS A 255 -15.84 -16.35 21.64
CA LYS A 255 -14.89 -15.54 20.89
C LYS A 255 -15.33 -14.07 20.87
N ASP A 256 -14.36 -13.17 21.09
CA ASP A 256 -14.57 -11.72 20.99
C ASP A 256 -14.25 -11.23 19.58
N PHE A 257 -15.22 -10.52 18.98
CA PHE A 257 -15.10 -9.93 17.65
C PHE A 257 -15.17 -8.40 17.67
N SER A 258 -15.14 -7.76 18.85
CA SER A 258 -15.24 -6.31 18.99
C SER A 258 -14.19 -5.53 18.20
N GLY A 259 -13.01 -6.13 17.96
CA GLY A 259 -11.95 -5.53 17.15
C GLY A 259 -12.19 -5.54 15.63
N PHE A 260 -13.30 -6.10 15.14
CA PHE A 260 -13.57 -6.24 13.70
C PHE A 260 -14.51 -5.17 13.14
N GLU A 261 -14.95 -4.24 14.00
CA GLU A 261 -15.77 -3.10 13.56
C GLU A 261 -15.07 -2.35 12.41
N GLY A 262 -15.81 -2.11 11.31
CA GLY A 262 -15.32 -1.36 10.16
C GLY A 262 -14.25 -2.07 9.33
N SER A 263 -14.00 -3.37 9.57
CA SER A 263 -12.99 -4.15 8.83
C SER A 263 -13.60 -5.17 7.87
N TYR A 264 -12.79 -5.71 6.97
CA TYR A 264 -13.13 -6.85 6.13
C TYR A 264 -12.75 -8.16 6.83
N VAL A 265 -13.67 -9.10 6.88
CA VAL A 265 -13.46 -10.38 7.56
C VAL A 265 -13.64 -11.55 6.60
N LYS A 266 -12.64 -12.44 6.55
CA LYS A 266 -12.77 -13.77 5.93
C LYS A 266 -12.98 -14.80 7.03
N VAL A 267 -14.07 -15.57 6.96
CA VAL A 267 -14.30 -16.75 7.77
C VAL A 267 -13.88 -17.96 6.98
N VAL A 268 -12.81 -18.62 7.43
CA VAL A 268 -12.31 -19.85 6.82
C VAL A 268 -12.89 -21.03 7.58
N THR A 269 -13.82 -21.75 6.96
CA THR A 269 -14.51 -22.90 7.57
C THR A 269 -13.71 -24.16 7.30
N GLN A 270 -13.07 -24.70 8.34
CA GLN A 270 -12.29 -25.94 8.28
C GLN A 270 -13.18 -27.16 8.54
N ASN A 271 -13.92 -27.15 9.65
CA ASN A 271 -14.91 -28.16 10.00
C ASN A 271 -16.19 -27.51 10.51
N LYS A 272 -17.34 -28.02 10.09
CA LYS A 272 -18.68 -27.54 10.46
C LYS A 272 -19.57 -28.72 10.79
N GLU A 273 -19.35 -29.32 11.96
CA GLU A 273 -20.15 -30.47 12.44
C GLU A 273 -21.50 -30.05 13.01
N ASN A 274 -21.55 -28.86 13.64
CA ASN A 274 -22.76 -28.29 14.22
C ASN A 274 -23.18 -26.99 13.52
N PRO A 275 -24.14 -27.06 12.55
CA PRO A 275 -24.62 -25.86 11.84
C PRO A 275 -25.20 -24.78 12.76
N TYR A 276 -25.82 -25.15 13.88
CA TYR A 276 -26.38 -24.20 14.81
C TYR A 276 -25.33 -23.35 15.53
N TRP A 277 -24.21 -23.95 15.89
CA TRP A 277 -23.08 -23.18 16.45
C TRP A 277 -22.45 -22.23 15.43
N PHE A 278 -22.37 -22.69 14.18
CA PHE A 278 -21.90 -21.82 13.10
C PHE A 278 -22.79 -20.61 12.90
N ASP A 279 -24.11 -20.81 12.90
CA ASP A 279 -25.07 -19.70 12.77
C ASP A 279 -24.93 -18.70 13.93
N GLN A 280 -24.82 -19.18 15.17
CA GLN A 280 -24.60 -18.31 16.33
C GLN A 280 -23.24 -17.58 16.28
N PHE A 281 -22.20 -18.25 15.82
CA PHE A 281 -20.88 -17.65 15.59
C PHE A 281 -20.97 -16.53 14.55
N MET A 282 -21.64 -16.77 13.44
CA MET A 282 -21.86 -15.77 12.40
C MET A 282 -22.71 -14.60 12.89
N ASP A 283 -23.77 -14.85 13.66
CA ASP A 283 -24.60 -13.79 14.27
C ASP A 283 -23.76 -12.86 15.16
N LYS A 284 -22.87 -13.43 16.00
CA LYS A 284 -21.93 -12.64 16.80
C LYS A 284 -20.98 -11.81 15.95
N LEU A 285 -20.47 -12.40 14.86
CA LEU A 285 -19.57 -11.70 13.96
C LEU A 285 -20.28 -10.54 13.24
N TYR A 286 -21.54 -10.74 12.82
CA TYR A 286 -22.37 -9.66 12.25
C TYR A 286 -22.63 -8.53 13.26
N GLN A 287 -22.84 -8.86 14.54
CA GLN A 287 -23.03 -7.87 15.61
C GLN A 287 -21.79 -7.00 15.84
N ALA A 288 -20.60 -7.48 15.50
CA ALA A 288 -19.37 -6.69 15.54
C ALA A 288 -19.29 -5.63 14.42
N ASN A 289 -20.29 -5.56 13.54
CA ASN A 289 -20.42 -4.54 12.49
C ASN A 289 -19.21 -4.43 11.54
N PRO A 290 -18.68 -5.54 11.00
CA PRO A 290 -17.66 -5.46 9.95
C PRO A 290 -18.25 -4.89 8.65
N VAL A 291 -17.40 -4.33 7.78
CA VAL A 291 -17.80 -3.81 6.46
C VAL A 291 -18.30 -4.93 5.56
N ASN A 292 -17.60 -6.06 5.60
CA ASN A 292 -17.92 -7.21 4.77
C ASN A 292 -17.46 -8.50 5.47
N ILE A 293 -18.26 -9.57 5.32
CA ILE A 293 -17.89 -10.92 5.75
C ILE A 293 -17.92 -11.82 4.51
N GLN A 294 -16.79 -12.45 4.22
CA GLN A 294 -16.68 -13.49 3.19
C GLN A 294 -16.48 -14.84 3.87
N ILE A 295 -17.32 -15.83 3.55
CA ILE A 295 -17.17 -17.21 4.02
C ILE A 295 -16.42 -17.99 2.95
N VAL A 296 -15.36 -18.68 3.35
CA VAL A 296 -14.55 -19.55 2.48
C VAL A 296 -14.52 -20.94 3.09
N ASP A 297 -15.04 -21.92 2.39
CA ASP A 297 -15.00 -23.32 2.82
C ASP A 297 -13.68 -23.98 2.41
N ASP A 298 -12.88 -24.36 3.40
CA ASP A 298 -11.61 -25.07 3.17
C ASP A 298 -11.81 -26.59 3.10
N HIS A 299 -12.49 -27.04 2.03
CA HIS A 299 -12.78 -28.47 1.81
C HIS A 299 -11.55 -29.33 1.53
N LEU A 300 -10.38 -28.72 1.27
CA LEU A 300 -9.17 -29.42 0.84
C LEU A 300 -8.08 -29.44 1.91
N ASN A 301 -8.32 -28.89 3.15
CA ASN A 301 -7.27 -28.71 4.15
C ASN A 301 -5.98 -28.08 3.54
N LEU A 302 -6.18 -27.25 2.52
CA LEU A 302 -5.14 -26.39 2.03
C LEU A 302 -4.83 -25.47 3.23
N ASN A 303 -3.62 -25.56 3.76
CA ASN A 303 -3.14 -24.61 4.76
C ASN A 303 -3.21 -23.22 4.12
N LEU A 304 -4.41 -22.57 4.17
CA LEU A 304 -4.61 -21.20 3.74
C LEU A 304 -3.89 -20.20 4.67
N GLU A 305 -3.03 -20.71 5.56
CA GLU A 305 -1.98 -19.95 6.23
C GLU A 305 -0.90 -19.49 5.24
N ASP A 306 -0.64 -20.24 4.18
CA ASP A 306 0.22 -19.84 3.07
C ASP A 306 -0.64 -19.18 1.97
N ASP A 307 -0.46 -17.89 1.81
CA ASP A 307 -1.13 -16.94 0.94
C ASP A 307 -1.20 -17.34 -0.56
N SER A 308 -1.87 -18.43 -0.89
CA SER A 308 -2.22 -18.70 -2.29
C SER A 308 -3.51 -18.00 -2.74
N ASP A 309 -4.22 -17.30 -1.84
CA ASP A 309 -5.32 -16.37 -2.17
C ASP A 309 -4.78 -15.03 -2.69
N ILE A 310 -3.70 -15.07 -3.44
CA ILE A 310 -3.27 -13.94 -4.26
C ILE A 310 -4.16 -13.89 -5.49
N VAL A 311 -5.37 -13.41 -5.32
CA VAL A 311 -5.98 -12.59 -6.37
C VAL A 311 -5.18 -11.29 -6.30
N ASN A 312 -4.12 -11.28 -7.05
CA ASN A 312 -3.26 -10.14 -7.22
C ASN A 312 -4.12 -9.04 -7.83
N GLU A 313 -4.50 -8.01 -7.08
CA GLU A 313 -5.18 -6.84 -7.65
C GLU A 313 -4.28 -6.09 -8.65
N ALA A 314 -3.00 -6.39 -8.66
CA ALA A 314 -2.06 -5.99 -9.70
C ALA A 314 -2.17 -6.88 -10.97
N GLU A 315 -2.75 -8.07 -10.88
CA GLU A 315 -3.14 -8.80 -12.07
C GLU A 315 -4.38 -8.11 -12.66
N ASP A 316 -4.19 -7.46 -13.80
CA ASP A 316 -5.25 -6.99 -14.69
C ASP A 316 -6.39 -8.02 -14.70
N THR A 317 -7.63 -7.59 -14.52
CA THR A 317 -8.84 -8.43 -14.53
C THR A 317 -8.84 -9.42 -15.71
N VAL A 318 -8.25 -9.02 -16.84
CA VAL A 318 -8.03 -9.86 -18.02
C VAL A 318 -7.13 -11.05 -17.71
N THR A 319 -6.07 -10.87 -16.93
CA THR A 319 -5.17 -11.97 -16.54
C THR A 319 -5.86 -12.97 -15.62
N ILE A 320 -6.66 -12.49 -14.66
CA ILE A 320 -7.47 -13.35 -13.79
C ILE A 320 -8.48 -14.16 -14.60
N LEU A 321 -9.19 -13.51 -15.53
CA LEU A 321 -10.13 -14.16 -16.42
C LEU A 321 -9.45 -15.21 -17.33
N SER A 322 -8.26 -14.90 -17.85
CA SER A 322 -7.49 -15.83 -18.67
C SER A 322 -7.04 -17.07 -17.87
N LYS A 323 -6.54 -16.90 -16.64
CA LYS A 323 -6.18 -18.02 -15.73
C LYS A 323 -7.40 -18.85 -15.36
N TYR A 324 -8.56 -18.22 -15.11
CA TYR A 324 -9.79 -18.94 -14.85
C TYR A 324 -10.20 -19.83 -16.04
N ILE A 325 -10.10 -19.30 -17.28
CA ILE A 325 -10.41 -20.06 -18.51
C ILE A 325 -9.41 -21.21 -18.72
N GLU A 326 -8.13 -21.01 -18.40
CA GLU A 326 -7.10 -22.07 -18.49
C GLU A 326 -7.41 -23.25 -17.57
N ASN A 327 -7.96 -23.00 -16.39
CA ASN A 327 -8.29 -24.02 -15.40
C ASN A 327 -9.71 -24.60 -15.54
N MET A 328 -10.57 -23.98 -16.37
CA MET A 328 -11.95 -24.41 -16.57
C MET A 328 -12.04 -25.72 -17.38
N GLU A 329 -12.83 -26.66 -16.90
CA GLU A 329 -13.26 -27.83 -17.72
C GLU A 329 -14.36 -27.41 -18.69
N THR A 330 -14.07 -27.39 -19.98
CA THR A 330 -15.02 -26.96 -21.03
C THR A 330 -14.80 -27.70 -22.32
N ASN A 331 -15.90 -27.92 -23.07
CA ASN A 331 -15.89 -28.50 -24.42
C ASN A 331 -15.65 -27.43 -25.51
N VAL A 332 -15.51 -26.15 -25.13
CA VAL A 332 -15.23 -25.03 -26.04
C VAL A 332 -13.73 -24.76 -26.07
N SER A 333 -13.20 -24.34 -27.23
CA SER A 333 -11.80 -23.93 -27.33
C SER A 333 -11.47 -22.83 -26.32
N LYS A 334 -10.59 -23.10 -25.35
CA LYS A 334 -10.14 -22.14 -24.33
C LYS A 334 -9.60 -20.85 -24.94
N LYS A 335 -8.86 -20.95 -26.06
CA LYS A 335 -8.35 -19.78 -26.79
C LYS A 335 -9.48 -18.90 -27.34
N ARG A 336 -10.59 -19.52 -27.82
CA ARG A 336 -11.75 -18.77 -28.32
C ARG A 336 -12.52 -18.11 -27.19
N LEU A 337 -12.58 -18.74 -26.02
CA LEU A 337 -13.20 -18.21 -24.81
C LEU A 337 -12.38 -17.03 -24.27
N ASP A 338 -11.06 -17.15 -24.19
CA ASP A 338 -10.15 -16.08 -23.75
C ASP A 338 -10.25 -14.84 -24.65
N ASN A 339 -10.25 -15.04 -25.97
CA ASN A 339 -10.42 -13.92 -26.90
C ASN A 339 -11.79 -13.22 -26.75
N LEU A 340 -12.86 -13.98 -26.56
CA LEU A 340 -14.19 -13.44 -26.33
C LEU A 340 -14.25 -12.62 -25.01
N MET A 341 -13.71 -13.17 -23.94
CA MET A 341 -13.68 -12.50 -22.64
C MET A 341 -12.86 -11.21 -22.68
N ARG A 342 -11.70 -11.22 -23.33
CA ARG A 342 -10.90 -10.01 -23.55
C ARG A 342 -11.65 -8.95 -24.36
N SER A 343 -12.38 -9.37 -25.38
CA SER A 343 -13.19 -8.46 -26.20
C SER A 343 -14.33 -7.84 -25.39
N LEU A 344 -15.07 -8.65 -24.61
CA LEU A 344 -16.16 -8.17 -23.76
C LEU A 344 -15.66 -7.27 -22.63
N TYR A 345 -14.52 -7.60 -22.03
CA TYR A 345 -13.91 -6.76 -21.00
C TYR A 345 -13.49 -5.40 -21.54
N ASN A 346 -12.83 -5.37 -22.69
CA ASN A 346 -12.47 -4.12 -23.35
C ASN A 346 -13.71 -3.30 -23.72
N GLU A 347 -14.76 -3.93 -24.22
CA GLU A 347 -16.03 -3.28 -24.53
C GLU A 347 -16.68 -2.69 -23.26
N ALA A 348 -16.67 -3.43 -22.15
CA ALA A 348 -17.18 -2.95 -20.86
C ALA A 348 -16.40 -1.73 -20.32
N LEU A 349 -15.07 -1.70 -20.50
CA LEU A 349 -14.25 -0.55 -20.10
C LEU A 349 -14.59 0.74 -20.85
N TYR A 350 -15.14 0.62 -22.08
CA TYR A 350 -15.60 1.79 -22.85
C TYR A 350 -17.06 2.18 -22.55
N MET A 351 -17.80 1.31 -21.84
CA MET A 351 -19.21 1.57 -21.47
C MET A 351 -19.35 2.19 -20.07
N GLU A 352 -18.31 2.18 -19.22
CA GLU A 352 -18.26 2.93 -17.97
C GLU A 352 -17.94 4.40 -18.26
N VAL A 353 -19.01 5.18 -18.46
CA VAL A 353 -19.00 6.63 -18.49
C VAL A 353 -19.48 7.19 -17.17
#